data_3d392abd3423513122d3b27004fe9f4c
#
_entry.id   3d392abd3423513122d3b27004fe9f4c
#
_cell.length_a   1.000
_cell.length_b   1.000
_cell.length_c   1.000
_cell.angle_alpha   90.00
_cell.angle_beta   90.00
_cell.angle_gamma   90.00
#
_symmetry.space_group_name_H-M   'P 1'
#
loop_
_entity.id
_entity.type
_entity.pdbx_description
1 polymer ?
#
loop_
_entity_poly.entity_id
_entity_poly.type
_entity_poly.pdbx_seq_one_letter_code
_entity_poly.pdbx_strand_id
1 'polypeptide(L)'
;EALAEKQIKWKHVTIIPTHDYLVPVADPRSHVKALAQLFLTRGARVLPIATENDDYHLAGGAADARLQDTKWPPDLVWLGMGADGSTAGIMESADMEEALDGPKEKRAVGIMPDDGDAPLVTITKAAICEARTVLVLLNSAAAQMQLEQAIEEGASSMSPIGRVFADLSVPVDIYV
;
A
#
# COMPACT_ATOMS: atom_id res chain seq x y z
N GLU A 1 8.35 -12.02 8.58
CA GLU A 1 8.49 -13.42 9.05
C GLU A 1 7.92 -13.62 10.46
N ALA A 2 8.37 -12.87 11.48
CA ALA A 2 7.93 -13.02 12.86
C ALA A 2 6.40 -13.01 13.07
N LEU A 3 5.66 -12.20 12.31
CA LEU A 3 4.20 -12.18 12.35
C LEU A 3 3.58 -13.50 11.89
N ALA A 4 4.14 -14.15 10.86
CA ALA A 4 3.63 -15.40 10.32
C ALA A 4 3.77 -16.58 11.32
N GLU A 5 4.64 -16.44 12.32
CA GLU A 5 4.86 -17.43 13.39
C GLU A 5 3.89 -17.28 14.55
N LYS A 6 3.12 -16.20 14.60
CA LYS A 6 2.15 -15.97 15.67
C LYS A 6 0.96 -16.91 15.56
N GLN A 7 0.42 -17.30 16.72
CA GLN A 7 -0.77 -18.15 16.83
C GLN A 7 -2.04 -17.35 16.51
N ILE A 8 -2.27 -17.10 15.23
CA ILE A 8 -3.44 -16.40 14.70
C ILE A 8 -4.30 -17.40 13.93
N LYS A 9 -5.60 -17.22 13.91
CA LYS A 9 -6.52 -18.02 13.09
C LYS A 9 -6.41 -17.60 11.61
N TRP A 10 -5.24 -17.88 11.00
CA TRP A 10 -4.88 -17.44 9.63
C TRP A 10 -5.94 -17.76 8.58
N LYS A 11 -6.71 -18.83 8.74
CA LYS A 11 -7.82 -19.18 7.82
C LYS A 11 -8.92 -18.11 7.72
N HIS A 12 -8.97 -17.17 8.64
CA HIS A 12 -9.91 -16.04 8.62
C HIS A 12 -9.25 -14.73 8.18
N VAL A 13 -7.97 -14.77 7.81
CA VAL A 13 -7.20 -13.60 7.39
C VAL A 13 -7.08 -13.59 5.87
N THR A 14 -7.39 -12.45 5.27
CA THR A 14 -7.10 -12.13 3.88
C THR A 14 -6.03 -11.05 3.87
N ILE A 15 -4.96 -11.28 3.13
CA ILE A 15 -3.82 -10.37 2.98
C ILE A 15 -3.80 -9.88 1.54
N ILE A 16 -3.70 -8.57 1.38
CA ILE A 16 -3.58 -7.89 0.08
C ILE A 16 -2.35 -7.00 0.18
N PRO A 17 -1.38 -7.06 -0.75
CA PRO A 17 -0.30 -6.08 -0.78
C PRO A 17 -0.88 -4.67 -0.96
N THR A 18 -0.32 -3.67 -0.30
CA THR A 18 -0.71 -2.26 -0.50
C THR A 18 -0.33 -1.79 -1.91
N HIS A 19 0.73 -2.37 -2.46
CA HIS A 19 1.15 -2.20 -3.86
C HIS A 19 1.89 -3.45 -4.33
N ASP A 20 1.97 -3.64 -5.63
CA ASP A 20 2.81 -4.67 -6.25
C ASP A 20 3.22 -4.23 -7.65
N TYR A 21 4.42 -4.64 -8.06
CA TYR A 21 4.93 -4.35 -9.39
C TYR A 21 4.24 -5.18 -10.46
N LEU A 22 4.10 -4.62 -11.65
CA LEU A 22 3.60 -5.34 -12.85
C LEU A 22 4.75 -6.17 -13.44
N VAL A 23 5.14 -7.19 -12.71
CA VAL A 23 6.20 -8.13 -13.07
C VAL A 23 5.67 -9.56 -12.96
N PRO A 24 6.30 -10.53 -13.63
CA PRO A 24 5.96 -11.94 -13.43
C PRO A 24 6.03 -12.32 -11.94
N VAL A 25 5.10 -13.16 -11.48
CA VAL A 25 5.06 -13.59 -10.06
C VAL A 25 6.38 -14.22 -9.60
N ALA A 26 7.18 -14.78 -10.53
CA ALA A 26 8.50 -15.32 -10.19
C ALA A 26 9.56 -14.25 -9.90
N ASP A 27 9.36 -13.01 -10.33
CA ASP A 27 10.28 -11.89 -10.13
C ASP A 27 10.50 -11.63 -8.61
N PRO A 28 11.73 -11.32 -8.17
CA PRO A 28 12.00 -10.97 -6.78
C PRO A 28 11.24 -9.75 -6.25
N ARG A 29 10.83 -8.83 -7.14
CA ARG A 29 10.07 -7.62 -6.80
C ARG A 29 8.58 -7.90 -6.51
N SER A 30 8.06 -9.09 -6.84
CA SER A 30 6.66 -9.42 -6.58
C SER A 30 6.38 -9.53 -5.09
N HIS A 31 5.63 -8.60 -4.54
CA HIS A 31 5.22 -8.59 -3.14
C HIS A 31 4.22 -9.71 -2.84
N VAL A 32 3.29 -9.99 -3.77
CA VAL A 32 2.35 -11.09 -3.60
C VAL A 32 3.06 -12.43 -3.46
N LYS A 33 4.17 -12.64 -4.18
CA LYS A 33 5.00 -13.84 -4.02
C LYS A 33 5.56 -13.97 -2.61
N ALA A 34 6.15 -12.89 -2.09
CA ALA A 34 6.73 -12.87 -0.75
C ALA A 34 5.66 -13.13 0.32
N LEU A 35 4.50 -12.51 0.21
CA LEU A 35 3.36 -12.73 1.12
C LEU A 35 2.81 -14.15 1.00
N ALA A 36 2.69 -14.68 -0.20
CA ALA A 36 2.22 -16.05 -0.43
C ALA A 36 3.13 -17.09 0.21
N GLN A 37 4.45 -16.94 0.07
CA GLN A 37 5.43 -17.82 0.70
C GLN A 37 5.33 -17.85 2.23
N LEU A 38 5.04 -16.70 2.84
CA LEU A 38 4.94 -16.58 4.30
C LEU A 38 3.60 -17.05 4.86
N PHE A 39 2.49 -16.78 4.19
CA PHE A 39 1.17 -16.85 4.80
C PHE A 39 0.24 -17.91 4.21
N LEU A 40 0.40 -18.35 2.95
CA LEU A 40 -0.46 -19.41 2.39
C LEU A 40 -0.31 -20.74 3.16
N THR A 41 0.92 -21.09 3.55
CA THR A 41 1.20 -22.30 4.33
C THR A 41 0.60 -22.25 5.73
N ARG A 42 0.27 -21.07 6.23
CA ARG A 42 -0.41 -20.83 7.52
C ARG A 42 -1.93 -20.86 7.39
N GLY A 43 -2.44 -20.92 6.16
CA GLY A 43 -3.86 -20.98 5.85
C GLY A 43 -4.52 -19.63 5.55
N ALA A 44 -3.77 -18.51 5.50
CA ALA A 44 -4.30 -17.23 5.08
C ALA A 44 -4.64 -17.21 3.58
N ARG A 45 -5.59 -16.38 3.19
CA ARG A 45 -5.80 -16.03 1.79
C ARG A 45 -4.86 -14.89 1.42
N VAL A 46 -4.14 -15.01 0.32
CA VAL A 46 -3.33 -13.93 -0.23
C VAL A 46 -3.90 -13.58 -1.60
N LEU A 47 -4.37 -12.35 -1.77
CA LEU A 47 -4.97 -11.85 -2.99
C LEU A 47 -4.00 -10.90 -3.69
N PRO A 48 -3.68 -11.13 -4.98
CA PRO A 48 -2.85 -10.20 -5.75
C PRO A 48 -3.61 -8.89 -6.00
N ILE A 49 -2.92 -7.76 -5.88
CA ILE A 49 -3.40 -6.47 -6.35
C ILE A 49 -3.01 -6.25 -7.81
N ALA A 50 -1.78 -6.55 -8.18
CA ALA A 50 -1.31 -6.51 -9.56
C ALA A 50 -1.66 -7.79 -10.32
N THR A 51 -1.94 -7.64 -11.62
CA THR A 51 -2.11 -8.74 -12.58
C THR A 51 -1.31 -8.40 -13.82
N GLU A 52 -0.82 -9.40 -14.53
CA GLU A 52 -0.12 -9.22 -15.80
C GLU A 52 -0.97 -8.38 -16.75
N ASN A 53 -0.47 -7.21 -17.13
CA ASN A 53 -1.05 -6.32 -18.11
C ASN A 53 0.06 -5.40 -18.62
N ASP A 54 0.11 -5.18 -19.93
CA ASP A 54 1.10 -4.28 -20.55
C ASP A 54 0.75 -2.80 -20.31
N ASP A 55 -0.50 -2.50 -19.98
CA ASP A 55 -0.99 -1.17 -19.65
C ASP A 55 -1.26 -1.07 -18.15
N TYR A 56 -0.45 -0.24 -17.47
CA TYR A 56 -0.54 -0.09 -16.01
C TYR A 56 -1.81 0.64 -15.54
N HIS A 57 -2.39 1.51 -16.36
CA HIS A 57 -3.68 2.14 -16.05
C HIS A 57 -4.81 1.10 -16.08
N LEU A 58 -4.82 0.21 -17.09
CA LEU A 58 -5.77 -0.89 -17.15
C LEU A 58 -5.56 -1.87 -16.00
N ALA A 59 -4.31 -2.13 -15.61
CA ALA A 59 -4.00 -2.95 -14.43
C ALA A 59 -4.54 -2.33 -13.14
N GLY A 60 -4.38 -1.01 -12.97
CA GLY A 60 -4.96 -0.24 -11.86
C GLY A 60 -6.48 -0.32 -11.81
N GLY A 61 -7.15 -0.14 -12.95
CA GLY A 61 -8.61 -0.30 -13.07
C GLY A 61 -9.10 -1.71 -12.75
N ALA A 62 -8.36 -2.74 -13.17
CA ALA A 62 -8.68 -4.14 -12.85
C ALA A 62 -8.49 -4.44 -11.36
N ALA A 63 -7.48 -3.84 -10.73
CA ALA A 63 -7.26 -3.94 -9.29
C ALA A 63 -8.39 -3.25 -8.50
N ASP A 64 -8.78 -2.06 -8.91
CA ASP A 64 -9.91 -1.33 -8.32
C ASP A 64 -11.18 -2.17 -8.36
N ALA A 65 -11.57 -2.68 -9.54
CA ALA A 65 -12.74 -3.54 -9.69
C ALA A 65 -12.68 -4.77 -8.75
N ARG A 66 -11.49 -5.41 -8.63
CA ARG A 66 -11.29 -6.55 -7.74
C ARG A 66 -11.45 -6.17 -6.26
N LEU A 67 -10.91 -5.02 -5.85
CA LEU A 67 -11.06 -4.53 -4.49
C LEU A 67 -12.50 -4.16 -4.16
N GLN A 68 -13.31 -3.70 -5.14
CA GLN A 68 -14.74 -3.46 -4.95
C GLN A 68 -15.51 -4.74 -4.57
N ASP A 69 -15.04 -5.91 -5.04
CA ASP A 69 -15.64 -7.21 -4.72
C ASP A 69 -15.13 -7.81 -3.39
N THR A 70 -14.20 -7.15 -2.70
CA THR A 70 -13.68 -7.63 -1.42
C THR A 70 -14.46 -7.09 -0.24
N LYS A 71 -14.35 -7.77 0.93
CA LYS A 71 -14.87 -7.22 2.19
C LYS A 71 -14.13 -5.91 2.51
N TRP A 72 -14.87 -4.84 2.61
CA TRP A 72 -14.37 -3.49 2.85
C TRP A 72 -15.11 -2.81 4.02
N PRO A 73 -14.53 -1.88 4.79
CA PRO A 73 -13.12 -1.46 4.73
C PRO A 73 -12.15 -2.51 5.29
N PRO A 74 -10.82 -2.39 5.00
CA PRO A 74 -9.83 -3.27 5.60
C PRO A 74 -9.75 -3.05 7.13
N ASP A 75 -9.54 -4.14 7.87
CA ASP A 75 -9.41 -4.07 9.32
C ASP A 75 -8.09 -3.39 9.73
N LEU A 76 -7.03 -3.58 8.93
CA LEU A 76 -5.71 -3.00 9.15
C LEU A 76 -5.05 -2.69 7.81
N VAL A 77 -4.50 -1.50 7.68
CA VAL A 77 -3.52 -1.15 6.64
C VAL A 77 -2.14 -0.99 7.30
N TRP A 78 -1.16 -1.70 6.78
CA TRP A 78 0.22 -1.62 7.26
C TRP A 78 1.06 -0.88 6.23
N LEU A 79 1.62 0.25 6.63
CA LEU A 79 2.44 1.12 5.81
C LEU A 79 3.91 1.04 6.22
N GLY A 80 4.79 1.12 5.25
CA GLY A 80 6.17 1.56 5.41
C GLY A 80 6.34 2.94 4.83
N MET A 81 7.49 3.55 5.04
CA MET A 81 7.84 4.84 4.46
C MET A 81 9.23 4.75 3.81
N GLY A 82 9.34 5.24 2.58
CA GLY A 82 10.61 5.46 1.91
C GLY A 82 11.34 6.69 2.45
N ALA A 83 12.63 6.80 2.12
CA ALA A 83 13.44 7.95 2.51
C ALA A 83 12.98 9.29 1.89
N ASP A 84 12.20 9.21 0.84
CA ASP A 84 11.57 10.33 0.13
C ASP A 84 10.14 10.64 0.64
N GLY A 85 9.66 9.93 1.66
CA GLY A 85 8.30 10.02 2.16
C GLY A 85 7.26 9.27 1.32
N SER A 86 7.69 8.48 0.34
CA SER A 86 6.81 7.55 -0.39
C SER A 86 6.21 6.52 0.55
N THR A 87 4.99 6.07 0.26
CA THR A 87 4.30 5.05 1.05
C THR A 87 3.33 4.27 0.18
N ALA A 88 3.13 3.00 0.48
CA ALA A 88 2.24 2.09 -0.26
C ALA A 88 2.52 2.04 -1.78
N GLY A 89 3.74 2.36 -2.23
CA GLY A 89 4.07 2.51 -3.65
C GLY A 89 3.61 3.84 -4.27
N ILE A 90 3.02 4.75 -3.50
CA ILE A 90 2.75 6.12 -3.93
C ILE A 90 4.04 6.91 -3.78
N MET A 91 4.55 7.40 -4.89
CA MET A 91 5.83 8.10 -5.00
C MET A 91 5.74 9.21 -6.02
N GLU A 92 6.76 10.06 -6.10
CA GLU A 92 6.85 11.11 -7.10
C GLU A 92 6.76 10.50 -8.51
N SER A 93 5.73 10.90 -9.23
CA SER A 93 5.42 10.42 -10.58
C SER A 93 4.28 11.26 -11.16
N ALA A 94 4.05 11.13 -12.47
CA ALA A 94 2.91 11.77 -13.12
C ALA A 94 1.55 11.29 -12.59
N ASP A 95 1.50 10.08 -12.02
CA ASP A 95 0.28 9.43 -11.51
C ASP A 95 0.05 9.67 -10.00
N MET A 96 0.99 10.32 -9.30
CA MET A 96 0.93 10.52 -7.84
C MET A 96 -0.36 11.23 -7.41
N GLU A 97 -0.76 12.27 -8.15
CA GLU A 97 -1.97 13.03 -7.82
C GLU A 97 -3.25 12.19 -7.96
N GLU A 98 -3.31 11.27 -8.92
CA GLU A 98 -4.45 10.36 -9.04
C GLU A 98 -4.53 9.41 -7.84
N ALA A 99 -3.39 8.94 -7.34
CA ALA A 99 -3.33 8.06 -6.17
C ALA A 99 -3.70 8.78 -4.87
N LEU A 100 -3.34 10.07 -4.75
CA LEU A 100 -3.56 10.86 -3.53
C LEU A 100 -4.90 11.58 -3.52
N ASP A 101 -5.27 12.24 -4.62
CA ASP A 101 -6.44 13.13 -4.68
C ASP A 101 -7.44 12.75 -5.78
N GLY A 102 -7.33 11.55 -6.31
CA GLY A 102 -8.31 10.98 -7.23
C GLY A 102 -9.69 10.75 -6.59
N PRO A 103 -10.64 10.19 -7.35
CA PRO A 103 -11.99 9.90 -6.86
C PRO A 103 -11.97 9.03 -5.60
N LYS A 104 -12.76 9.41 -4.58
CA LYS A 104 -12.79 8.72 -3.28
C LYS A 104 -13.30 7.28 -3.36
N GLU A 105 -14.09 6.98 -4.38
CA GLU A 105 -14.62 5.64 -4.62
C GLU A 105 -13.57 4.69 -5.21
N LYS A 106 -12.47 5.24 -5.75
CA LYS A 106 -11.41 4.48 -6.39
C LYS A 106 -10.45 3.93 -5.35
N ARG A 107 -10.32 2.62 -5.29
CA ARG A 107 -9.50 1.91 -4.30
C ARG A 107 -8.09 1.60 -4.76
N ALA A 108 -7.87 1.52 -6.08
CA ALA A 108 -6.55 1.27 -6.65
C ALA A 108 -6.32 2.01 -7.95
N VAL A 109 -5.05 2.30 -8.22
CA VAL A 109 -4.56 2.95 -9.46
C VAL A 109 -3.25 2.31 -9.90
N GLY A 110 -2.93 2.47 -11.18
CA GLY A 110 -1.59 2.16 -11.70
C GLY A 110 -0.68 3.37 -11.55
N ILE A 111 0.60 3.12 -11.34
CA ILE A 111 1.64 4.14 -11.26
C ILE A 111 2.82 3.74 -12.14
N MET A 112 3.35 4.71 -12.90
CA MET A 112 4.62 4.59 -13.60
C MET A 112 5.67 5.39 -12.83
N PRO A 113 6.65 4.73 -12.17
CA PRO A 113 7.71 5.42 -11.45
C PRO A 113 8.59 6.25 -12.40
N ASP A 114 8.99 7.46 -11.98
CA ASP A 114 9.85 8.35 -12.78
C ASP A 114 11.32 7.87 -12.83
N ASP A 115 11.74 7.02 -11.90
CA ASP A 115 13.09 6.47 -11.80
C ASP A 115 13.40 5.35 -12.82
N GLY A 116 12.40 4.97 -13.62
CA GLY A 116 12.53 3.93 -14.65
C GLY A 116 12.39 2.50 -14.12
N ASP A 117 11.92 2.30 -12.89
CA ASP A 117 11.54 0.97 -12.39
C ASP A 117 10.26 0.48 -13.08
N ALA A 118 9.90 -0.77 -12.84
CA ALA A 118 8.71 -1.35 -13.42
C ALA A 118 7.43 -0.62 -12.93
N PRO A 119 6.40 -0.49 -13.78
CA PRO A 119 5.13 0.04 -13.35
C PRO A 119 4.53 -0.83 -12.24
N LEU A 120 3.70 -0.25 -11.43
CA LEU A 120 3.08 -0.89 -10.28
C LEU A 120 1.59 -0.54 -10.17
N VAL A 121 0.89 -1.30 -9.35
CA VAL A 121 -0.47 -0.99 -8.90
C VAL A 121 -0.42 -0.72 -7.41
N THR A 122 -1.10 0.33 -6.96
CA THR A 122 -1.20 0.70 -5.54
C THR A 122 -2.64 0.93 -5.11
N ILE A 123 -2.91 0.78 -3.80
CA ILE A 123 -4.14 1.30 -3.21
C ILE A 123 -4.06 2.83 -3.12
N THR A 124 -5.19 3.51 -3.24
CA THR A 124 -5.27 4.98 -3.16
C THR A 124 -5.19 5.49 -1.72
N LYS A 125 -4.90 6.78 -1.54
CA LYS A 125 -5.02 7.45 -0.24
C LYS A 125 -6.45 7.28 0.34
N ALA A 126 -7.47 7.41 -0.49
CA ALA A 126 -8.86 7.20 -0.06
C ALA A 126 -9.06 5.80 0.53
N ALA A 127 -8.54 4.77 -0.15
CA ALA A 127 -8.62 3.39 0.34
C ALA A 127 -7.85 3.16 1.65
N ILE A 128 -6.70 3.82 1.84
CA ILE A 128 -5.95 3.80 3.09
C ILE A 128 -6.75 4.45 4.23
N CYS A 129 -7.35 5.62 3.97
CA CYS A 129 -8.10 6.39 4.96
C CYS A 129 -9.42 5.72 5.40
N GLU A 130 -9.96 4.79 4.61
CA GLU A 130 -11.13 3.99 5.00
C GLU A 130 -10.80 2.85 5.96
N ALA A 131 -9.52 2.49 6.15
CA ALA A 131 -9.12 1.41 7.06
C ALA A 131 -9.63 1.65 8.48
N ARG A 132 -9.85 0.57 9.25
CA ARG A 132 -10.25 0.68 10.66
C ARG A 132 -9.09 1.07 11.57
N THR A 133 -7.88 0.70 11.18
CA THR A 133 -6.63 1.00 11.87
C THR A 133 -5.50 1.09 10.84
N VAL A 134 -4.58 2.01 11.04
CA VAL A 134 -3.35 2.11 10.26
C VAL A 134 -2.16 1.84 11.18
N LEU A 135 -1.23 1.02 10.71
CA LEU A 135 0.06 0.77 11.36
C LEU A 135 1.16 1.29 10.45
N VAL A 136 2.08 2.08 10.99
CA VAL A 136 3.26 2.54 10.26
C VAL A 136 4.50 1.95 10.91
N LEU A 137 5.33 1.27 10.12
CA LEU A 137 6.61 0.74 10.56
C LEU A 137 7.73 1.57 9.92
N LEU A 138 8.53 2.17 10.78
CA LEU A 138 9.72 2.93 10.40
C LEU A 138 10.98 2.10 10.68
N ASN A 139 11.99 2.29 9.88
CA ASN A 139 13.22 1.51 9.97
C ASN A 139 14.37 2.25 10.66
N SER A 140 14.17 3.50 11.07
CA SER A 140 15.20 4.33 11.70
C SER A 140 14.61 5.58 12.39
N ALA A 141 15.38 6.15 13.33
CA ALA A 141 15.04 7.44 13.93
C ALA A 141 15.00 8.59 12.89
N ALA A 142 15.80 8.52 11.83
CA ALA A 142 15.73 9.50 10.75
C ALA A 142 14.39 9.45 10.00
N ALA A 143 13.86 8.26 9.75
CA ALA A 143 12.53 8.10 9.17
C ALA A 143 11.43 8.64 10.10
N GLN A 144 11.60 8.51 11.42
CA GLN A 144 10.67 9.09 12.38
C GLN A 144 10.65 10.63 12.28
N MET A 145 11.81 11.28 12.25
CA MET A 145 11.89 12.74 12.12
C MET A 145 11.25 13.23 10.81
N GLN A 146 11.48 12.51 9.71
CA GLN A 146 10.86 12.83 8.41
C GLN A 146 9.33 12.68 8.46
N LEU A 147 8.83 11.65 9.12
CA LEU A 147 7.39 11.46 9.29
C LEU A 147 6.79 12.59 10.14
N GLU A 148 7.44 12.96 11.26
CA GLU A 148 6.99 14.07 12.12
C GLU A 148 6.93 15.39 11.33
N GLN A 149 7.94 15.69 10.52
CA GLN A 149 7.93 16.86 9.63
C GLN A 149 6.79 16.79 8.62
N ALA A 150 6.61 15.65 7.95
CA ALA A 150 5.55 15.46 6.95
C ALA A 150 4.14 15.64 7.56
N ILE A 151 3.94 15.20 8.82
CA ILE A 151 2.69 15.40 9.56
C ILE A 151 2.48 16.89 9.89
N GLU A 152 3.54 17.62 10.29
CA GLU A 152 3.44 19.06 10.53
C GLU A 152 3.09 19.86 9.28
N GLU A 153 3.61 19.48 8.12
CA GLU A 153 3.27 20.06 6.81
C GLU A 153 1.83 19.78 6.39
N GLY A 154 1.28 18.65 6.85
CA GLY A 154 -0.10 18.24 6.59
C GLY A 154 -0.44 18.06 5.12
N ALA A 155 -1.61 18.57 4.71
CA ALA A 155 -2.09 18.46 3.32
C ALA A 155 -1.20 19.17 2.29
N SER A 156 -0.34 20.10 2.73
CA SER A 156 0.61 20.81 1.86
C SER A 156 1.96 20.08 1.73
N SER A 157 2.13 18.94 2.39
CA SER A 157 3.35 18.16 2.29
C SER A 157 3.60 17.69 0.86
N MET A 158 4.84 17.81 0.42
CA MET A 158 5.27 17.24 -0.86
C MET A 158 5.38 15.70 -0.78
N SER A 159 5.49 15.15 0.43
CA SER A 159 5.60 13.71 0.62
C SER A 159 4.24 13.02 0.65
N PRO A 160 4.08 11.87 -0.03
CA PRO A 160 2.83 11.11 -0.02
C PRO A 160 2.35 10.75 1.39
N ILE A 161 3.26 10.35 2.29
CA ILE A 161 2.90 9.97 3.66
C ILE A 161 2.28 11.13 4.44
N GLY A 162 2.78 12.37 4.29
CA GLY A 162 2.23 13.56 4.94
C GLY A 162 0.80 13.85 4.50
N ARG A 163 0.54 13.75 3.19
CA ARG A 163 -0.80 13.92 2.62
C ARG A 163 -1.77 12.79 3.02
N VAL A 164 -1.26 11.57 3.22
CA VAL A 164 -2.07 10.49 3.80
C VAL A 164 -2.44 10.81 5.24
N PHE A 165 -1.47 11.22 6.07
CA PHE A 165 -1.73 11.55 7.48
C PHE A 165 -2.69 12.72 7.66
N ALA A 166 -2.66 13.71 6.77
CA ALA A 166 -3.57 14.85 6.81
C ALA A 166 -5.06 14.47 6.75
N ASP A 167 -5.38 13.37 6.07
CA ASP A 167 -6.75 12.89 5.88
C ASP A 167 -7.11 11.70 6.79
N LEU A 168 -6.13 11.14 7.53
CA LEU A 168 -6.40 10.02 8.43
C LEU A 168 -7.23 10.47 9.64
N SER A 169 -8.37 9.80 9.84
CA SER A 169 -9.27 10.00 10.98
C SER A 169 -9.42 8.78 11.88
N VAL A 170 -8.62 7.75 11.62
CA VAL A 170 -8.63 6.46 12.33
C VAL A 170 -7.41 6.32 13.24
N PRO A 171 -7.42 5.37 14.21
CA PRO A 171 -6.24 5.11 15.04
C PRO A 171 -5.02 4.74 14.19
N VAL A 172 -3.88 5.34 14.53
CA VAL A 172 -2.58 5.08 13.90
C VAL A 172 -1.59 4.63 14.96
N ASP A 173 -0.99 3.47 14.76
CA ASP A 173 0.10 2.97 15.57
C ASP A 173 1.42 3.15 14.80
N ILE A 174 2.40 3.82 15.40
CA ILE A 174 3.71 4.06 14.79
C ILE A 174 4.76 3.28 15.57
N TYR A 175 5.54 2.46 14.87
CA TYR A 175 6.65 1.69 15.42
C TYR A 175 7.96 2.08 14.73
N VAL A 176 9.04 2.17 15.52
CA VAL A 176 10.39 2.51 15.07
C VAL A 176 11.34 1.34 15.36
#